data_ff1d3b86d694c8685fac6d494d4cf759
#
_entry.id   ff1d3b86d694c8685fac6d494d4cf759
#
_cell.length_a   1.000
_cell.length_b   1.000
_cell.length_c   1.000
_cell.angle_alpha   90.00
_cell.angle_beta   90.00
_cell.angle_gamma   90.00
#
_symmetry.space_group_name_H-M   'P 1'
#
loop_
_entity.id
_entity.type
_entity.pdbx_description
1 polymer ?
#
loop_
_entity_poly.entity_id
_entity_poly.type
_entity_poly.pdbx_seq_one_letter_code
_entity_poly.pdbx_strand_id
1 'polypeptide(L)'
;MRKTKIICTIGPASESEEKLRELMLAGMNVARFNFSHGSHKEQLVKYNRVLKVRKELGLPVATLLDTKGPEIRLRDFESGKVELVSGQQFVLTTEEIMGTAERATISYKNLKNDINVGTTILIDDGLIEMTVEEIKGEDIVCKVINGGFVSNHKGVNVPGAILSMPYISEVDLADIVFGVEHGFDFIAASFVRTREDIQEVRKIVEDRGSKIKIIAKIENMQGIQNLEEIITAADGIMVARGDMGVEIPLEEVPILQKKMIKMAVAQGKHVITATQMLESMIKNPRPTRAEATDIANAIYDGTTAIMLSGESAAGLYPVEAVKTMSRIAERAEQDIDYRGRMQRVKEDRQETPDITTAISYATCSVASDLNAAAIITVTMSGFTANMIARYKPGCQIIGCTLDEKVYRQLNLLWGVKPVMIQKERTTDALFEEAVFKAKQAGLVKAGDTVVITAGVPLGVVGKTDMIHVVEVE
;
A
#
# COMPACT_ATOMS: atom_id res chain seq x y z
N MET A 1 -20.63 -8.66 1.86
CA MET A 1 -19.78 -8.04 0.81
C MET A 1 -18.55 -7.42 1.49
N ARG A 2 -17.35 -7.80 1.06
CA ARG A 2 -16.09 -7.32 1.65
C ARG A 2 -15.85 -5.83 1.36
N LYS A 3 -15.49 -5.06 2.38
CA LYS A 3 -15.17 -3.64 2.31
C LYS A 3 -13.65 -3.39 2.24
N THR A 4 -12.84 -4.13 3.00
CA THR A 4 -11.36 -4.11 2.97
C THR A 4 -10.86 -4.65 1.64
N LYS A 5 -9.91 -3.98 1.01
CA LYS A 5 -9.39 -4.34 -0.32
C LYS A 5 -8.24 -5.34 -0.22
N ILE A 6 -8.03 -6.13 -1.28
CA ILE A 6 -6.93 -7.09 -1.37
C ILE A 6 -6.00 -6.70 -2.51
N ILE A 7 -4.71 -6.61 -2.19
CA ILE A 7 -3.63 -6.41 -3.14
C ILE A 7 -2.88 -7.73 -3.29
N CYS A 8 -2.64 -8.14 -4.53
CA CYS A 8 -1.87 -9.35 -4.82
C CYS A 8 -0.63 -9.00 -5.63
N THR A 9 0.53 -9.47 -5.20
CA THR A 9 1.76 -9.37 -5.97
C THR A 9 1.75 -10.38 -7.10
N ILE A 10 2.00 -9.90 -8.31
CA ILE A 10 2.04 -10.73 -9.52
C ILE A 10 3.46 -11.25 -9.72
N GLY A 11 3.58 -12.57 -9.84
CA GLY A 11 4.83 -13.26 -10.02
C GLY A 11 4.66 -14.61 -10.71
N PRO A 12 5.68 -15.48 -10.71
CA PRO A 12 5.67 -16.74 -11.47
C PRO A 12 4.46 -17.66 -11.18
N ALA A 13 3.93 -17.64 -9.96
CA ALA A 13 2.77 -18.47 -9.59
C ALA A 13 1.43 -17.90 -10.06
N SER A 14 1.38 -16.62 -10.47
CA SER A 14 0.13 -15.90 -10.73
C SER A 14 0.07 -15.14 -12.05
N GLU A 15 1.14 -15.11 -12.84
CA GLU A 15 1.24 -14.26 -14.05
C GLU A 15 0.51 -14.81 -15.29
N SER A 16 0.01 -16.05 -15.29
CA SER A 16 -0.76 -16.57 -16.41
C SER A 16 -2.16 -15.94 -16.47
N GLU A 17 -2.73 -15.77 -17.66
CA GLU A 17 -4.07 -15.19 -17.84
C GLU A 17 -5.16 -15.99 -17.08
N GLU A 18 -5.02 -17.31 -17.00
CA GLU A 18 -5.90 -18.19 -16.25
C GLU A 18 -5.83 -17.87 -14.74
N LYS A 19 -4.62 -17.83 -14.17
CA LYS A 19 -4.43 -17.51 -12.74
C LYS A 19 -4.85 -16.08 -12.40
N LEU A 20 -4.55 -15.12 -13.27
CA LEU A 20 -5.03 -13.74 -13.11
C LEU A 20 -6.56 -13.67 -13.05
N ARG A 21 -7.25 -14.42 -13.93
CA ARG A 21 -8.72 -14.52 -13.92
C ARG A 21 -9.24 -15.10 -12.60
N GLU A 22 -8.65 -16.21 -12.14
CA GLU A 22 -9.01 -16.81 -10.87
C GLU A 22 -8.78 -15.86 -9.68
N LEU A 23 -7.66 -15.14 -9.63
CA LEU A 23 -7.34 -14.18 -8.57
C LEU A 23 -8.32 -12.98 -8.56
N MET A 24 -8.63 -12.42 -9.74
CA MET A 24 -9.59 -11.32 -9.87
C MET A 24 -10.98 -11.74 -9.38
N LEU A 25 -11.44 -12.93 -9.78
CA LEU A 25 -12.73 -13.48 -9.35
C LEU A 25 -12.74 -13.89 -7.87
N ALA A 26 -11.59 -14.31 -7.30
CA ALA A 26 -11.44 -14.60 -5.89
C ALA A 26 -11.45 -13.34 -5.01
N GLY A 27 -11.27 -12.14 -5.61
CA GLY A 27 -11.41 -10.87 -4.91
C GLY A 27 -10.18 -9.95 -4.94
N MET A 28 -9.21 -10.16 -5.82
CA MET A 28 -8.12 -9.22 -6.03
C MET A 28 -8.65 -7.86 -6.50
N ASN A 29 -8.30 -6.80 -5.79
CA ASN A 29 -8.67 -5.42 -6.12
C ASN A 29 -7.54 -4.66 -6.82
N VAL A 30 -6.29 -4.99 -6.48
CA VAL A 30 -5.09 -4.33 -7.02
C VAL A 30 -4.04 -5.38 -7.35
N ALA A 31 -3.46 -5.29 -8.54
CA ALA A 31 -2.32 -6.08 -8.96
C ALA A 31 -1.03 -5.28 -8.68
N ARG A 32 -0.16 -5.80 -7.80
CA ARG A 32 1.14 -5.21 -7.45
C ARG A 32 2.24 -5.82 -8.30
N PHE A 33 3.10 -4.97 -8.84
CA PHE A 33 4.28 -5.31 -9.62
C PHE A 33 5.51 -4.87 -8.83
N ASN A 34 6.31 -5.83 -8.35
CA ASN A 34 7.53 -5.55 -7.62
C ASN A 34 8.70 -5.33 -8.60
N PHE A 35 9.18 -4.09 -8.70
CA PHE A 35 10.26 -3.70 -9.60
C PHE A 35 11.66 -3.97 -9.01
N SER A 36 11.76 -4.45 -7.78
CA SER A 36 13.02 -4.99 -7.26
C SER A 36 13.46 -6.28 -8.00
N HIS A 37 12.55 -6.88 -8.77
CA HIS A 37 12.79 -8.13 -9.50
C HIS A 37 12.36 -8.04 -10.96
N GLY A 38 13.20 -8.59 -11.84
CA GLY A 38 12.93 -8.68 -13.27
C GLY A 38 13.21 -7.39 -14.03
N SER A 39 13.19 -7.47 -15.33
CA SER A 39 13.40 -6.36 -16.26
C SER A 39 12.08 -5.65 -16.58
N HIS A 40 12.14 -4.41 -17.10
CA HIS A 40 10.99 -3.69 -17.61
C HIS A 40 10.21 -4.49 -18.66
N LYS A 41 10.92 -5.26 -19.52
CA LYS A 41 10.30 -6.11 -20.54
C LYS A 41 9.42 -7.21 -19.90
N GLU A 42 9.92 -7.86 -18.86
CA GLU A 42 9.17 -8.90 -18.14
C GLU A 42 7.98 -8.30 -17.38
N GLN A 43 8.18 -7.14 -16.73
CA GLN A 43 7.08 -6.42 -16.07
C GLN A 43 5.99 -6.00 -17.05
N LEU A 44 6.37 -5.54 -18.25
CA LEU A 44 5.42 -5.15 -19.29
C LEU A 44 4.56 -6.32 -19.77
N VAL A 45 5.14 -7.51 -19.91
CA VAL A 45 4.39 -8.72 -20.28
C VAL A 45 3.33 -9.05 -19.23
N LYS A 46 3.70 -9.06 -17.94
CA LYS A 46 2.76 -9.27 -16.83
C LYS A 46 1.68 -8.21 -16.79
N TYR A 47 2.07 -6.95 -16.93
CA TYR A 47 1.17 -5.80 -16.95
C TYR A 47 0.10 -5.95 -18.05
N ASN A 48 0.50 -6.22 -19.29
CA ASN A 48 -0.40 -6.39 -20.40
C ASN A 48 -1.40 -7.54 -20.22
N ARG A 49 -0.98 -8.65 -19.60
CA ARG A 49 -1.88 -9.77 -19.23
C ARG A 49 -2.93 -9.31 -18.21
N VAL A 50 -2.54 -8.55 -17.18
CA VAL A 50 -3.49 -7.97 -16.20
C VAL A 50 -4.50 -7.05 -16.92
N LEU A 51 -4.04 -6.15 -17.81
CA LEU A 51 -4.93 -5.28 -18.57
C LEU A 51 -5.92 -6.04 -19.42
N LYS A 52 -5.48 -7.09 -20.09
CA LYS A 52 -6.33 -7.94 -20.93
C LYS A 52 -7.41 -8.62 -20.09
N VAL A 53 -7.03 -9.32 -19.04
CA VAL A 53 -7.96 -10.09 -18.20
C VAL A 53 -8.96 -9.19 -17.49
N ARG A 54 -8.53 -8.04 -16.92
CA ARG A 54 -9.47 -7.10 -16.26
C ARG A 54 -10.50 -6.54 -17.24
N LYS A 55 -10.09 -6.27 -18.49
CA LYS A 55 -11.00 -5.80 -19.55
C LYS A 55 -12.03 -6.86 -19.93
N GLU A 56 -11.61 -8.11 -20.11
CA GLU A 56 -12.49 -9.23 -20.40
C GLU A 56 -13.54 -9.48 -19.30
N LEU A 57 -13.13 -9.28 -18.03
CA LEU A 57 -14.01 -9.46 -16.87
C LEU A 57 -14.84 -8.21 -16.55
N GLY A 58 -14.55 -7.05 -17.17
CA GLY A 58 -15.19 -5.78 -16.81
C GLY A 58 -14.92 -5.33 -15.37
N LEU A 59 -13.80 -5.72 -14.77
CA LEU A 59 -13.46 -5.43 -13.37
C LEU A 59 -12.49 -4.23 -13.25
N PRO A 60 -12.67 -3.36 -12.25
CA PRO A 60 -11.82 -2.18 -12.02
C PRO A 60 -10.52 -2.51 -11.29
N VAL A 61 -9.85 -3.61 -11.64
CA VAL A 61 -8.61 -4.00 -10.97
C VAL A 61 -7.54 -2.95 -11.28
N ALA A 62 -7.05 -2.29 -10.22
CA ALA A 62 -6.00 -1.28 -10.33
C ALA A 62 -4.61 -1.92 -10.43
N THR A 63 -3.63 -1.14 -10.89
CA THR A 63 -2.23 -1.54 -10.98
C THR A 63 -1.37 -0.68 -10.07
N LEU A 64 -0.47 -1.33 -9.32
CA LEU A 64 0.45 -0.69 -8.39
C LEU A 64 1.88 -1.10 -8.74
N LEU A 65 2.73 -0.12 -9.07
CA LEU A 65 4.16 -0.28 -9.24
C LEU A 65 4.84 -0.07 -7.89
N ASP A 66 5.63 -1.03 -7.45
CA ASP A 66 6.39 -0.96 -6.19
C ASP A 66 7.87 -0.80 -6.53
N THR A 67 8.46 0.37 -6.19
CA THR A 67 9.84 0.72 -6.53
C THR A 67 10.82 -0.06 -5.67
N LYS A 68 12.07 -0.12 -6.10
CA LYS A 68 13.14 -0.72 -5.34
C LYS A 68 13.52 0.13 -4.12
N GLY A 69 13.68 1.43 -4.34
CA GLY A 69 14.12 2.38 -3.33
C GLY A 69 15.62 2.34 -3.00
N PRO A 70 16.08 3.22 -2.09
CA PRO A 70 17.47 3.35 -1.71
C PRO A 70 17.91 2.23 -0.76
N GLU A 71 18.42 1.13 -1.32
CA GLU A 71 18.94 -0.03 -0.60
C GLU A 71 20.45 -0.09 -0.60
N ILE A 72 21.03 -0.51 0.53
CA ILE A 72 22.43 -0.92 0.62
C ILE A 72 22.50 -2.44 0.45
N ARG A 73 23.38 -2.92 -0.41
CA ARG A 73 23.58 -4.35 -0.66
C ARG A 73 25.05 -4.73 -0.66
N LEU A 74 25.34 -5.95 -0.25
CA LEU A 74 26.63 -6.59 -0.53
C LEU A 74 26.78 -6.86 -2.02
N ARG A 75 28.02 -6.91 -2.48
CA ARG A 75 28.39 -7.36 -3.83
C ARG A 75 28.63 -8.87 -3.86
N ASP A 76 29.29 -9.34 -4.92
CA ASP A 76 29.55 -10.75 -5.15
C ASP A 76 30.65 -11.32 -4.23
N PHE A 77 30.49 -12.57 -3.83
CA PHE A 77 31.47 -13.37 -3.11
C PHE A 77 32.15 -14.36 -4.06
N GLU A 78 33.45 -14.64 -3.84
CA GLU A 78 34.22 -15.59 -4.65
C GLU A 78 33.57 -16.97 -4.73
N SER A 79 33.06 -17.45 -3.59
CA SER A 79 32.38 -18.75 -3.47
C SER A 79 30.85 -18.65 -3.63
N GLY A 80 30.31 -17.45 -3.95
CA GLY A 80 28.87 -17.18 -3.99
C GLY A 80 28.20 -17.15 -2.62
N LYS A 81 28.78 -17.80 -1.60
CA LYS A 81 28.26 -17.89 -0.23
C LYS A 81 29.39 -18.17 0.75
N VAL A 82 29.39 -17.47 1.88
CA VAL A 82 30.37 -17.67 2.97
C VAL A 82 29.65 -17.80 4.31
N GLU A 83 30.28 -18.43 5.29
CA GLU A 83 29.80 -18.50 6.66
C GLU A 83 30.55 -17.48 7.51
N LEU A 84 29.81 -16.68 8.26
CA LEU A 84 30.33 -15.75 9.27
C LEU A 84 30.08 -16.35 10.65
N VAL A 85 31.12 -16.38 11.48
CA VAL A 85 31.05 -16.96 12.82
C VAL A 85 30.95 -15.85 13.88
N SER A 86 30.11 -16.05 14.90
CA SER A 86 30.00 -15.12 16.02
C SER A 86 31.36 -14.87 16.68
N GLY A 87 31.66 -13.59 16.94
CA GLY A 87 32.92 -13.12 17.53
C GLY A 87 34.04 -12.82 16.53
N GLN A 88 33.93 -13.22 15.25
CA GLN A 88 34.92 -12.88 14.24
C GLN A 88 34.83 -11.39 13.85
N GLN A 89 35.92 -10.87 13.32
CA GLN A 89 35.91 -9.60 12.58
C GLN A 89 35.46 -9.82 11.15
N PHE A 90 34.68 -8.88 10.60
CA PHE A 90 34.27 -8.84 9.21
C PHE A 90 34.36 -7.39 8.71
N VAL A 91 34.95 -7.18 7.56
CA VAL A 91 35.17 -5.85 7.02
C VAL A 91 34.19 -5.58 5.88
N LEU A 92 33.37 -4.53 6.02
CA LEU A 92 32.62 -3.95 4.93
C LEU A 92 33.45 -2.85 4.29
N THR A 93 33.60 -2.86 2.97
CA THR A 93 34.44 -1.91 2.25
C THR A 93 33.73 -1.29 1.06
N THR A 94 34.16 -0.10 0.66
CA THR A 94 33.71 0.55 -0.58
C THR A 94 34.62 0.26 -1.76
N GLU A 95 35.75 -0.43 -1.54
CA GLU A 95 36.60 -0.94 -2.61
C GLU A 95 35.92 -2.10 -3.35
N GLU A 96 36.06 -2.10 -4.68
CA GLU A 96 35.48 -3.15 -5.52
C GLU A 96 36.34 -4.41 -5.45
N ILE A 97 35.90 -5.38 -4.63
CA ILE A 97 36.57 -6.69 -4.46
C ILE A 97 35.54 -7.81 -4.56
N MET A 98 36.01 -9.00 -4.85
CA MET A 98 35.24 -10.23 -4.59
C MET A 98 35.25 -10.50 -3.09
N GLY A 99 34.07 -10.71 -2.51
CA GLY A 99 33.89 -10.93 -1.08
C GLY A 99 34.44 -12.29 -0.64
N THR A 100 34.94 -12.32 0.58
CA THR A 100 35.42 -13.54 1.29
C THR A 100 34.74 -13.67 2.64
N ALA A 101 35.14 -14.63 3.46
CA ALA A 101 34.65 -14.73 4.85
C ALA A 101 35.21 -13.62 5.79
N GLU A 102 36.11 -12.78 5.31
CA GLU A 102 36.77 -11.73 6.08
C GLU A 102 36.36 -10.32 5.64
N ARG A 103 36.05 -10.13 4.35
CA ARG A 103 35.81 -8.80 3.77
C ARG A 103 34.83 -8.86 2.59
N ALA A 104 33.93 -7.88 2.46
CA ALA A 104 33.02 -7.76 1.33
C ALA A 104 32.72 -6.32 0.95
N THR A 105 32.48 -6.08 -0.35
CA THR A 105 32.10 -4.77 -0.88
C THR A 105 30.62 -4.47 -0.60
N ILE A 106 30.32 -3.23 -0.21
CA ILE A 106 28.97 -2.69 -0.11
C ILE A 106 28.66 -1.72 -1.26
N SER A 107 27.39 -1.64 -1.66
CA SER A 107 26.95 -0.77 -2.77
C SER A 107 27.00 0.72 -2.44
N TYR A 108 26.85 1.11 -1.18
CA TYR A 108 26.79 2.50 -0.74
C TYR A 108 28.13 3.02 -0.22
N LYS A 109 28.81 3.81 -1.07
CA LYS A 109 30.20 4.27 -0.81
C LYS A 109 30.33 5.27 0.34
N ASN A 110 29.25 5.99 0.69
CA ASN A 110 29.31 7.01 1.75
C ASN A 110 28.91 6.48 3.14
N LEU A 111 28.62 5.20 3.28
CA LEU A 111 28.16 4.60 4.56
C LEU A 111 29.11 4.95 5.72
N LYS A 112 30.42 4.89 5.51
CA LYS A 112 31.45 5.21 6.49
C LYS A 112 31.33 6.61 7.13
N ASN A 113 30.71 7.57 6.41
CA ASN A 113 30.50 8.93 6.91
C ASN A 113 29.15 9.12 7.61
N ASP A 114 28.22 8.18 7.41
CA ASP A 114 26.87 8.23 7.97
C ASP A 114 26.73 7.43 9.28
N ILE A 115 27.77 6.68 9.67
CA ILE A 115 27.77 5.79 10.84
C ILE A 115 28.95 6.08 11.78
N ASN A 116 28.86 5.58 12.99
CA ASN A 116 29.87 5.70 14.04
C ASN A 116 30.26 4.34 14.59
N VAL A 117 31.38 4.30 15.35
CA VAL A 117 31.72 3.15 16.19
C VAL A 117 30.58 2.85 17.17
N GLY A 118 30.22 1.58 17.30
CA GLY A 118 29.07 1.12 18.08
C GLY A 118 27.76 1.01 17.26
N THR A 119 27.73 1.47 16.02
CA THR A 119 26.55 1.31 15.15
C THR A 119 26.29 -0.17 14.87
N THR A 120 25.05 -0.60 14.98
CA THR A 120 24.59 -1.95 14.55
C THR A 120 24.40 -1.98 13.06
N ILE A 121 24.90 -3.04 12.44
CA ILE A 121 24.67 -3.36 11.02
C ILE A 121 24.01 -4.74 10.93
N LEU A 122 22.93 -4.83 10.17
CA LEU A 122 22.18 -6.05 9.95
C LEU A 122 22.33 -6.49 8.48
N ILE A 123 22.47 -7.78 8.25
CA ILE A 123 22.57 -8.37 6.90
C ILE A 123 21.52 -9.48 6.76
N ASP A 124 20.95 -9.60 5.54
CA ASP A 124 19.98 -10.61 5.18
C ASP A 124 18.75 -10.59 6.09
N ASP A 125 18.05 -9.45 6.10
CA ASP A 125 16.83 -9.20 6.89
C ASP A 125 17.03 -9.42 8.41
N GLY A 126 18.23 -9.10 8.91
CA GLY A 126 18.58 -9.20 10.33
C GLY A 126 19.02 -10.59 10.79
N LEU A 127 19.18 -11.55 9.88
CA LEU A 127 19.71 -12.88 10.22
C LEU A 127 21.15 -12.84 10.71
N ILE A 128 21.93 -11.86 10.24
CA ILE A 128 23.30 -11.61 10.69
C ILE A 128 23.35 -10.21 11.31
N GLU A 129 23.86 -10.14 12.54
CA GLU A 129 24.07 -8.91 13.27
C GLU A 129 25.55 -8.67 13.51
N MET A 130 25.99 -7.43 13.30
CA MET A 130 27.34 -7.02 13.62
C MET A 130 27.38 -5.60 14.18
N THR A 131 28.43 -5.28 14.93
CA THR A 131 28.65 -3.96 15.50
C THR A 131 29.94 -3.37 14.93
N VAL A 132 29.91 -2.10 14.55
CA VAL A 132 31.08 -1.36 14.07
C VAL A 132 32.07 -1.16 15.21
N GLU A 133 33.29 -1.69 15.06
CA GLU A 133 34.39 -1.51 16.00
C GLU A 133 35.33 -0.37 15.60
N GLU A 134 35.58 -0.19 14.30
CA GLU A 134 36.49 0.81 13.78
C GLU A 134 36.12 1.23 12.34
N ILE A 135 36.45 2.46 11.96
CA ILE A 135 36.33 2.98 10.60
C ILE A 135 37.69 3.47 10.15
N LYS A 136 38.27 2.83 9.13
CA LYS A 136 39.62 3.10 8.60
C LYS A 136 39.59 3.31 7.08
N GLY A 137 39.71 4.54 6.62
CA GLY A 137 39.73 4.84 5.18
C GLY A 137 38.42 4.37 4.50
N GLU A 138 38.49 3.36 3.64
CA GLU A 138 37.33 2.77 2.95
C GLU A 138 36.71 1.59 3.70
N ASP A 139 37.30 1.19 4.83
CA ASP A 139 36.95 -0.01 5.58
C ASP A 139 36.15 0.30 6.83
N ILE A 140 35.07 -0.41 7.00
CA ILE A 140 34.24 -0.45 8.21
C ILE A 140 34.49 -1.82 8.86
N VAL A 141 35.28 -1.84 9.93
CA VAL A 141 35.61 -3.05 10.66
C VAL A 141 34.49 -3.35 11.64
N CYS A 142 33.87 -4.49 11.49
CA CYS A 142 32.74 -4.93 12.31
C CYS A 142 33.08 -6.20 13.08
N LYS A 143 32.49 -6.34 14.27
CA LYS A 143 32.45 -7.60 15.01
C LYS A 143 31.10 -8.28 14.78
N VAL A 144 31.13 -9.52 14.34
CA VAL A 144 29.96 -10.37 14.17
C VAL A 144 29.39 -10.75 15.52
N ILE A 145 28.16 -10.34 15.81
CA ILE A 145 27.44 -10.68 17.05
C ILE A 145 26.69 -11.99 16.85
N ASN A 146 25.85 -12.04 15.82
CA ASN A 146 25.13 -13.23 15.42
C ASN A 146 25.59 -13.66 14.02
N GLY A 147 26.19 -14.84 13.94
CA GLY A 147 26.75 -15.38 12.70
C GLY A 147 25.71 -16.11 11.85
N GLY A 148 26.12 -16.51 10.66
CA GLY A 148 25.29 -17.24 9.72
C GLY A 148 25.87 -17.25 8.31
N PHE A 149 25.12 -17.80 7.36
CA PHE A 149 25.52 -17.80 5.96
C PHE A 149 25.09 -16.50 5.26
N VAL A 150 26.04 -15.85 4.60
CA VAL A 150 25.79 -14.69 3.74
C VAL A 150 26.12 -15.01 2.29
N SER A 151 25.31 -14.52 1.35
CA SER A 151 25.50 -14.75 -0.10
C SER A 151 25.46 -13.43 -0.87
N ASN A 152 25.65 -13.53 -2.19
CA ASN A 152 25.66 -12.38 -3.11
C ASN A 152 24.39 -11.51 -2.95
N HIS A 153 24.56 -10.20 -3.07
CA HIS A 153 23.52 -9.20 -3.17
C HIS A 153 22.55 -9.12 -1.97
N LYS A 154 22.94 -9.63 -0.80
CA LYS A 154 22.12 -9.51 0.41
C LYS A 154 21.99 -8.06 0.86
N GLY A 155 20.80 -7.71 1.38
CA GLY A 155 20.51 -6.40 1.95
C GLY A 155 21.38 -6.12 3.16
N VAL A 156 21.74 -4.86 3.33
CA VAL A 156 22.45 -4.32 4.50
C VAL A 156 21.61 -3.21 5.11
N ASN A 157 21.15 -3.41 6.34
CA ASN A 157 20.37 -2.43 7.08
C ASN A 157 21.24 -1.82 8.20
N VAL A 158 21.01 -0.55 8.49
CA VAL A 158 21.72 0.18 9.54
C VAL A 158 20.69 0.89 10.43
N PRO A 159 20.08 0.17 11.37
CA PRO A 159 19.00 0.69 12.20
C PRO A 159 19.37 2.00 12.89
N GLY A 160 18.50 3.00 12.75
CA GLY A 160 18.66 4.31 13.38
C GLY A 160 19.67 5.25 12.72
N ALA A 161 20.42 4.83 11.70
CA ALA A 161 21.31 5.72 10.96
C ALA A 161 20.53 6.63 9.98
N ILE A 162 20.98 7.88 9.89
CA ILE A 162 20.48 8.83 8.88
C ILE A 162 21.42 8.78 7.69
N LEU A 163 20.97 8.11 6.63
CA LEU A 163 21.77 7.90 5.43
C LEU A 163 21.68 9.12 4.49
N SER A 164 22.82 9.63 4.05
CA SER A 164 22.91 10.78 3.13
C SER A 164 22.75 10.40 1.65
N MET A 165 22.37 9.15 1.37
CA MET A 165 22.16 8.69 -0.01
C MET A 165 20.94 9.37 -0.66
N PRO A 166 21.02 9.73 -1.97
CA PRO A 166 19.87 10.23 -2.72
C PRO A 166 18.67 9.29 -2.62
N TYR A 167 17.49 9.86 -2.54
CA TYR A 167 16.27 9.03 -2.43
C TYR A 167 15.96 8.31 -3.73
N ILE A 168 16.00 9.02 -4.87
CA ILE A 168 15.72 8.42 -6.18
C ILE A 168 17.04 8.05 -6.86
N SER A 169 17.24 6.75 -7.10
CA SER A 169 18.31 6.24 -7.94
C SER A 169 17.96 6.38 -9.43
N GLU A 170 18.94 6.20 -10.32
CA GLU A 170 18.69 6.14 -11.78
C GLU A 170 17.71 5.02 -12.14
N VAL A 171 17.78 3.90 -11.43
CA VAL A 171 16.87 2.76 -11.61
C VAL A 171 15.45 3.14 -11.18
N ASP A 172 15.29 3.72 -9.99
CA ASP A 172 13.96 4.15 -9.51
C ASP A 172 13.36 5.22 -10.42
N LEU A 173 14.18 6.15 -10.93
CA LEU A 173 13.72 7.14 -11.92
C LEU A 173 13.18 6.44 -13.17
N ALA A 174 13.92 5.46 -13.71
CA ALA A 174 13.49 4.71 -14.88
C ALA A 174 12.19 3.92 -14.61
N ASP A 175 12.05 3.33 -13.42
CA ASP A 175 10.85 2.60 -13.00
C ASP A 175 9.63 3.52 -12.87
N ILE A 176 9.80 4.70 -12.24
CA ILE A 176 8.73 5.70 -12.10
C ILE A 176 8.28 6.19 -13.47
N VAL A 177 9.23 6.51 -14.37
CA VAL A 177 8.94 6.93 -15.75
C VAL A 177 8.19 5.84 -16.49
N PHE A 178 8.64 4.60 -16.40
CA PHE A 178 7.94 3.44 -16.96
C PHE A 178 6.48 3.35 -16.45
N GLY A 179 6.27 3.52 -15.15
CA GLY A 179 4.93 3.53 -14.55
C GLY A 179 4.03 4.64 -15.11
N VAL A 180 4.58 5.82 -15.33
CA VAL A 180 3.86 6.96 -15.94
C VAL A 180 3.48 6.65 -17.39
N GLU A 181 4.43 6.21 -18.21
CA GLU A 181 4.25 5.93 -19.64
C GLU A 181 3.24 4.80 -19.90
N HIS A 182 3.21 3.80 -19.04
CA HIS A 182 2.29 2.67 -19.15
C HIS A 182 0.96 2.87 -18.41
N GLY A 183 0.79 4.00 -17.71
CA GLY A 183 -0.48 4.37 -17.11
C GLY A 183 -0.84 3.58 -15.85
N PHE A 184 0.14 3.20 -15.03
CA PHE A 184 -0.12 2.63 -13.71
C PHE A 184 -1.03 3.53 -12.88
N ASP A 185 -1.82 2.94 -11.99
CA ASP A 185 -2.77 3.66 -11.15
C ASP A 185 -2.14 4.17 -9.85
N PHE A 186 -1.15 3.42 -9.31
CA PHE A 186 -0.42 3.72 -8.07
C PHE A 186 1.08 3.46 -8.22
N ILE A 187 1.89 4.21 -7.47
CA ILE A 187 3.29 3.93 -7.19
C ILE A 187 3.41 3.75 -5.68
N ALA A 188 3.97 2.62 -5.23
CA ALA A 188 4.43 2.42 -3.87
C ALA A 188 5.92 2.77 -3.81
N ALA A 189 6.23 3.86 -3.13
CA ALA A 189 7.57 4.40 -3.00
C ALA A 189 8.27 3.76 -1.79
N SER A 190 9.34 2.97 -2.02
CA SER A 190 10.03 2.22 -0.98
C SER A 190 10.97 3.09 -0.15
N PHE A 191 11.16 2.73 1.11
CA PHE A 191 12.09 3.35 2.06
C PHE A 191 11.93 4.87 2.20
N VAL A 192 10.70 5.38 2.19
CA VAL A 192 10.42 6.80 2.39
C VAL A 192 10.88 7.23 3.78
N ARG A 193 11.67 8.32 3.83
CA ARG A 193 12.27 8.87 5.03
C ARG A 193 11.67 10.21 5.44
N THR A 194 11.30 11.02 4.44
CA THR A 194 10.84 12.40 4.64
C THR A 194 9.71 12.78 3.68
N ARG A 195 9.10 13.92 3.92
CA ARG A 195 8.15 14.58 3.03
C ARG A 195 8.77 14.87 1.65
N GLU A 196 10.03 15.29 1.64
CA GLU A 196 10.79 15.67 0.44
C GLU A 196 10.94 14.47 -0.51
N ASP A 197 11.17 13.27 0.02
CA ASP A 197 11.22 12.04 -0.76
C ASP A 197 9.92 11.84 -1.58
N ILE A 198 8.76 12.06 -0.97
CA ILE A 198 7.45 12.00 -1.65
C ILE A 198 7.29 13.12 -2.67
N GLN A 199 7.75 14.33 -2.35
CA GLN A 199 7.67 15.47 -3.28
C GLN A 199 8.54 15.26 -4.52
N GLU A 200 9.70 14.61 -4.38
CA GLU A 200 10.59 14.26 -5.49
C GLU A 200 9.89 13.27 -6.46
N VAL A 201 9.26 12.21 -5.94
CA VAL A 201 8.45 11.28 -6.76
C VAL A 201 7.28 12.02 -7.42
N ARG A 202 6.56 12.85 -6.66
CA ARG A 202 5.40 13.59 -7.14
C ARG A 202 5.76 14.53 -8.29
N LYS A 203 6.89 15.23 -8.17
CA LYS A 203 7.39 16.10 -9.23
C LYS A 203 7.62 15.33 -10.53
N ILE A 204 8.26 14.15 -10.47
CA ILE A 204 8.50 13.32 -11.66
C ILE A 204 7.19 12.92 -12.34
N VAL A 205 6.17 12.60 -11.56
CA VAL A 205 4.83 12.20 -12.02
C VAL A 205 4.10 13.39 -12.64
N GLU A 206 4.07 14.54 -11.96
CA GLU A 206 3.35 15.75 -12.37
C GLU A 206 3.97 16.42 -13.58
N ASP A 207 5.31 16.49 -13.66
CA ASP A 207 6.05 17.04 -14.82
C ASP A 207 5.71 16.27 -16.13
N ARG A 208 5.18 15.06 -16.03
CA ARG A 208 4.72 14.23 -17.15
C ARG A 208 3.18 14.21 -17.31
N GLY A 209 2.48 15.10 -16.62
CA GLY A 209 1.01 15.23 -16.69
C GLY A 209 0.23 14.03 -16.16
N SER A 210 0.85 13.17 -15.36
CA SER A 210 0.22 11.96 -14.82
C SER A 210 -0.52 12.24 -13.51
N LYS A 211 -1.59 11.45 -13.27
CA LYS A 211 -2.39 11.47 -12.04
C LYS A 211 -2.20 10.19 -11.21
N ILE A 212 -1.03 9.56 -11.32
CA ILE A 212 -0.70 8.39 -10.50
C ILE A 212 -0.71 8.79 -9.02
N LYS A 213 -1.29 7.95 -8.19
CA LYS A 213 -1.30 8.14 -6.73
C LYS A 213 -0.05 7.53 -6.10
N ILE A 214 0.50 8.20 -5.09
CA ILE A 214 1.74 7.82 -4.43
C ILE A 214 1.42 7.25 -3.04
N ILE A 215 1.85 6.01 -2.81
CA ILE A 215 1.78 5.31 -1.53
C ILE A 215 3.17 5.27 -0.92
N ALA A 216 3.38 5.94 0.21
CA ALA A 216 4.66 5.91 0.92
C ALA A 216 4.80 4.61 1.72
N LYS A 217 5.86 3.85 1.50
CA LYS A 217 6.17 2.67 2.31
C LYS A 217 6.97 3.09 3.54
N ILE A 218 6.45 2.78 4.72
CA ILE A 218 7.07 3.10 6.00
C ILE A 218 7.84 1.85 6.45
N GLU A 219 9.16 1.91 6.32
CA GLU A 219 10.07 0.76 6.43
C GLU A 219 11.26 1.02 7.36
N ASN A 220 11.46 2.25 7.81
CA ASN A 220 12.61 2.65 8.60
C ASN A 220 12.24 3.62 9.74
N MET A 221 13.15 3.80 10.70
CA MET A 221 12.95 4.67 11.86
C MET A 221 12.73 6.13 11.47
N GLN A 222 13.46 6.65 10.48
CA GLN A 222 13.32 8.04 10.02
C GLN A 222 11.91 8.30 9.45
N GLY A 223 11.38 7.37 8.65
CA GLY A 223 10.00 7.45 8.14
C GLY A 223 8.94 7.44 9.25
N ILE A 224 9.19 6.70 10.35
CA ILE A 224 8.31 6.70 11.52
C ILE A 224 8.36 8.03 12.26
N GLN A 225 9.55 8.62 12.43
CA GLN A 225 9.72 9.92 13.07
C GLN A 225 9.02 11.04 12.30
N ASN A 226 9.04 10.98 10.97
CA ASN A 226 8.45 11.96 10.06
C ASN A 226 7.05 11.55 9.54
N LEU A 227 6.40 10.60 10.21
CA LEU A 227 5.18 9.94 9.73
C LEU A 227 4.05 10.92 9.36
N GLU A 228 3.80 11.95 10.17
CA GLU A 228 2.71 12.91 9.94
C GLU A 228 2.92 13.72 8.66
N GLU A 229 4.14 14.18 8.41
CA GLU A 229 4.49 14.94 7.22
C GLU A 229 4.43 14.07 5.96
N ILE A 230 4.88 12.81 6.07
CA ILE A 230 4.81 11.82 4.98
C ILE A 230 3.36 11.51 4.63
N ILE A 231 2.50 11.23 5.62
CA ILE A 231 1.07 10.98 5.39
C ILE A 231 0.42 12.17 4.70
N THR A 232 0.75 13.39 5.13
CA THR A 232 0.19 14.60 4.54
C THR A 232 0.60 14.77 3.07
N ALA A 233 1.85 14.49 2.72
CA ALA A 233 2.38 14.63 1.36
C ALA A 233 1.95 13.50 0.41
N ALA A 234 1.80 12.28 0.91
CA ALA A 234 1.42 11.10 0.13
C ALA A 234 -0.10 11.00 -0.09
N ASP A 235 -0.52 10.15 -1.04
CA ASP A 235 -1.92 9.78 -1.23
C ASP A 235 -2.33 8.60 -0.31
N GLY A 236 -1.37 7.92 0.28
CA GLY A 236 -1.55 6.86 1.25
C GLY A 236 -0.21 6.34 1.76
N ILE A 237 -0.28 5.38 2.68
CA ILE A 237 0.90 4.70 3.22
C ILE A 237 0.76 3.19 3.13
N MET A 238 1.90 2.51 3.13
CA MET A 238 2.00 1.06 3.31
C MET A 238 2.81 0.77 4.58
N VAL A 239 2.20 0.05 5.51
CA VAL A 239 2.86 -0.50 6.70
C VAL A 239 3.56 -1.78 6.26
N ALA A 240 4.83 -1.66 5.88
CA ALA A 240 5.65 -2.76 5.36
C ALA A 240 6.36 -3.45 6.53
N ARG A 241 5.63 -4.34 7.21
CA ARG A 241 6.03 -4.92 8.49
C ARG A 241 7.30 -5.76 8.44
N GLY A 242 7.60 -6.38 7.28
CA GLY A 242 8.82 -7.15 7.07
C GLY A 242 10.07 -6.28 7.22
N ASP A 243 10.20 -5.28 6.34
CA ASP A 243 11.36 -4.36 6.34
C ASP A 243 11.41 -3.52 7.62
N MET A 244 10.24 -3.03 8.08
CA MET A 244 10.13 -2.28 9.33
C MET A 244 10.61 -3.10 10.54
N GLY A 245 10.30 -4.39 10.60
CA GLY A 245 10.70 -5.27 11.71
C GLY A 245 12.21 -5.60 11.73
N VAL A 246 12.95 -5.28 10.66
CA VAL A 246 14.42 -5.32 10.64
C VAL A 246 15.01 -4.06 11.28
N GLU A 247 14.37 -2.92 11.06
CA GLU A 247 14.85 -1.60 11.50
C GLU A 247 14.42 -1.21 12.92
N ILE A 248 13.40 -1.88 13.46
CA ILE A 248 12.72 -1.49 14.71
C ILE A 248 12.51 -2.73 15.58
N PRO A 249 12.53 -2.59 16.94
CA PRO A 249 12.18 -3.69 17.82
C PRO A 249 10.83 -4.31 17.48
N LEU A 250 10.76 -5.63 17.41
CA LEU A 250 9.58 -6.36 16.96
C LEU A 250 8.32 -6.05 17.78
N GLU A 251 8.47 -5.81 19.08
CA GLU A 251 7.40 -5.46 20.00
C GLU A 251 6.76 -4.09 19.70
N GLU A 252 7.47 -3.17 19.05
CA GLU A 252 6.96 -1.87 18.65
C GLU A 252 6.11 -1.91 17.37
N VAL A 253 6.35 -2.90 16.50
CA VAL A 253 5.67 -3.00 15.19
C VAL A 253 4.15 -2.99 15.30
N PRO A 254 3.49 -3.75 16.20
CA PRO A 254 2.03 -3.74 16.33
C PRO A 254 1.49 -2.39 16.83
N ILE A 255 2.23 -1.71 17.70
CA ILE A 255 1.86 -0.39 18.24
C ILE A 255 1.92 0.66 17.13
N LEU A 256 3.02 0.66 16.38
CA LEU A 256 3.23 1.56 15.24
C LEU A 256 2.21 1.32 14.13
N GLN A 257 1.88 0.06 13.80
CA GLN A 257 0.82 -0.28 12.84
C GLN A 257 -0.50 0.40 13.23
N LYS A 258 -0.95 0.27 14.47
CA LYS A 258 -2.19 0.90 14.95
C LYS A 258 -2.16 2.42 14.84
N LYS A 259 -1.03 3.04 15.22
CA LYS A 259 -0.81 4.49 15.12
C LYS A 259 -0.89 4.95 13.66
N MET A 260 -0.18 4.28 12.75
CA MET A 260 -0.14 4.59 11.32
C MET A 260 -1.53 4.48 10.69
N ILE A 261 -2.25 3.39 10.98
CA ILE A 261 -3.62 3.19 10.47
C ILE A 261 -4.54 4.33 10.95
N LYS A 262 -4.53 4.64 12.25
CA LYS A 262 -5.35 5.71 12.83
C LYS A 262 -5.06 7.06 12.18
N MET A 263 -3.79 7.43 12.05
CA MET A 263 -3.37 8.71 11.47
C MET A 263 -3.74 8.83 9.98
N ALA A 264 -3.46 7.80 9.18
CA ALA A 264 -3.76 7.82 7.75
C ALA A 264 -5.28 7.88 7.50
N VAL A 265 -6.07 7.08 8.20
CA VAL A 265 -7.54 7.08 8.08
C VAL A 265 -8.14 8.41 8.51
N ALA A 266 -7.63 9.05 9.57
CA ALA A 266 -8.10 10.37 10.03
C ALA A 266 -7.92 11.46 8.95
N GLN A 267 -6.87 11.37 8.12
CA GLN A 267 -6.63 12.27 6.99
C GLN A 267 -7.31 11.83 5.68
N GLY A 268 -8.10 10.75 5.69
CA GLY A 268 -8.73 10.20 4.48
C GLY A 268 -7.74 9.60 3.49
N LYS A 269 -6.59 9.13 3.96
CA LYS A 269 -5.56 8.51 3.13
C LYS A 269 -5.71 7.00 3.07
N HIS A 270 -5.19 6.38 2.00
CA HIS A 270 -5.09 4.92 1.94
C HIS A 270 -4.11 4.42 3.00
N VAL A 271 -4.41 3.28 3.60
CA VAL A 271 -3.45 2.55 4.42
C VAL A 271 -3.49 1.07 4.06
N ILE A 272 -2.32 0.55 3.69
CA ILE A 272 -2.13 -0.84 3.26
C ILE A 272 -1.33 -1.54 4.36
N THR A 273 -1.88 -2.60 4.94
CA THR A 273 -1.12 -3.48 5.83
C THR A 273 -0.51 -4.61 4.99
N ALA A 274 0.81 -4.70 5.00
CA ALA A 274 1.58 -5.52 4.09
C ALA A 274 2.54 -6.47 4.81
N THR A 275 2.95 -7.51 4.10
CA THR A 275 3.92 -8.56 4.46
C THR A 275 3.47 -9.49 5.58
N GLN A 276 3.86 -10.76 5.49
CA GLN A 276 3.63 -11.79 6.51
C GLN A 276 2.16 -11.97 6.93
N MET A 277 1.20 -11.72 6.01
CA MET A 277 -0.22 -11.83 6.30
C MET A 277 -0.71 -13.28 6.29
N LEU A 278 -0.30 -14.08 5.29
CA LEU A 278 -0.59 -15.50 5.14
C LEU A 278 0.67 -16.26 4.70
N GLU A 279 1.83 -15.92 5.27
CA GLU A 279 3.15 -16.39 4.88
C GLU A 279 3.23 -17.93 4.81
N SER A 280 2.60 -18.62 5.77
CA SER A 280 2.54 -20.09 5.76
C SER A 280 1.85 -20.66 4.52
N MET A 281 0.95 -19.89 3.88
CA MET A 281 0.26 -20.31 2.66
C MET A 281 1.13 -20.27 1.40
N ILE A 282 2.37 -19.79 1.47
CA ILE A 282 3.35 -20.01 0.41
C ILE A 282 3.53 -21.52 0.17
N LYS A 283 3.57 -22.32 1.23
CA LYS A 283 3.82 -23.77 1.20
C LYS A 283 2.62 -24.62 1.62
N ASN A 284 1.69 -24.07 2.38
CA ASN A 284 0.57 -24.80 2.98
C ASN A 284 -0.78 -24.34 2.41
N PRO A 285 -1.78 -25.23 2.25
CA PRO A 285 -3.10 -24.87 1.72
C PRO A 285 -4.00 -24.13 2.74
N ARG A 286 -3.55 -23.99 3.98
CA ARG A 286 -4.27 -23.31 5.07
C ARG A 286 -3.31 -22.46 5.88
N PRO A 287 -3.76 -21.28 6.38
CA PRO A 287 -2.95 -20.45 7.24
C PRO A 287 -2.88 -21.00 8.67
N THR A 288 -1.98 -20.46 9.45
CA THR A 288 -1.98 -20.59 10.91
C THR A 288 -3.12 -19.79 11.54
N ARG A 289 -3.43 -20.08 12.80
CA ARG A 289 -4.42 -19.30 13.56
C ARG A 289 -3.90 -17.88 13.87
N ALA A 290 -2.60 -17.73 14.08
CA ALA A 290 -1.97 -16.43 14.29
C ALA A 290 -2.14 -15.51 13.07
N GLU A 291 -1.91 -16.00 11.85
CA GLU A 291 -2.11 -15.23 10.62
C GLU A 291 -3.57 -14.82 10.40
N ALA A 292 -4.53 -15.73 10.68
CA ALA A 292 -5.95 -15.38 10.62
C ALA A 292 -6.32 -14.29 11.64
N THR A 293 -5.73 -14.32 12.83
CA THR A 293 -5.90 -13.29 13.87
C THR A 293 -5.27 -11.98 13.47
N ASP A 294 -4.09 -12.00 12.87
CA ASP A 294 -3.37 -10.81 12.40
C ASP A 294 -4.17 -10.06 11.32
N ILE A 295 -4.71 -10.76 10.32
CA ILE A 295 -5.61 -10.17 9.32
C ILE A 295 -6.82 -9.53 9.97
N ALA A 296 -7.50 -10.25 10.88
CA ALA A 296 -8.67 -9.72 11.56
C ALA A 296 -8.33 -8.46 12.38
N ASN A 297 -7.19 -8.45 13.09
CA ASN A 297 -6.74 -7.29 13.86
C ASN A 297 -6.44 -6.08 12.96
N ALA A 298 -5.76 -6.25 11.84
CA ALA A 298 -5.54 -5.16 10.87
C ALA A 298 -6.87 -4.53 10.39
N ILE A 299 -7.92 -5.35 10.20
CA ILE A 299 -9.25 -4.91 9.80
C ILE A 299 -9.95 -4.17 10.96
N TYR A 300 -9.88 -4.69 12.19
CA TYR A 300 -10.42 -4.01 13.38
C TYR A 300 -9.70 -2.68 13.65
N ASP A 301 -8.39 -2.60 13.41
CA ASP A 301 -7.60 -1.37 13.48
C ASP A 301 -8.05 -0.34 12.44
N GLY A 302 -8.65 -0.81 11.34
CA GLY A 302 -9.23 0.04 10.32
C GLY A 302 -8.38 0.20 9.06
N THR A 303 -7.50 -0.74 8.73
CA THR A 303 -6.76 -0.70 7.45
C THR A 303 -7.71 -0.58 6.24
N THR A 304 -7.28 0.04 5.15
CA THR A 304 -8.09 0.16 3.93
C THR A 304 -7.87 -1.04 3.00
N ALA A 305 -6.66 -1.59 3.02
CA ALA A 305 -6.31 -2.76 2.23
C ALA A 305 -5.30 -3.65 2.97
N ILE A 306 -5.28 -4.91 2.58
CA ILE A 306 -4.34 -5.95 3.03
C ILE A 306 -3.66 -6.55 1.81
N MET A 307 -2.38 -6.92 1.93
CA MET A 307 -1.56 -7.30 0.79
C MET A 307 -0.97 -8.71 0.96
N LEU A 308 -1.01 -9.47 -0.13
CA LEU A 308 -0.28 -10.72 -0.33
C LEU A 308 0.99 -10.45 -1.14
N SER A 309 2.11 -10.94 -0.67
CA SER A 309 3.45 -10.83 -1.28
C SER A 309 3.86 -12.16 -1.92
N GLY A 310 4.67 -12.93 -1.24
CA GLY A 310 5.13 -14.25 -1.68
C GLY A 310 4.00 -15.25 -1.89
N GLU A 311 2.94 -15.15 -1.09
CA GLU A 311 1.76 -16.04 -1.13
C GLU A 311 1.10 -16.06 -2.51
N SER A 312 1.01 -14.89 -3.17
CA SER A 312 0.42 -14.76 -4.50
C SER A 312 1.46 -14.76 -5.62
N ALA A 313 2.71 -14.33 -5.36
CA ALA A 313 3.74 -14.20 -6.38
C ALA A 313 4.45 -15.53 -6.71
N ALA A 314 4.75 -16.33 -5.69
CA ALA A 314 5.59 -17.53 -5.80
C ALA A 314 5.03 -18.75 -5.04
N GLY A 315 3.94 -18.57 -4.26
CA GLY A 315 3.34 -19.61 -3.45
C GLY A 315 2.69 -20.73 -4.27
N LEU A 316 2.51 -21.88 -3.64
CA LEU A 316 1.83 -23.03 -4.24
C LEU A 316 0.30 -22.87 -4.30
N TYR A 317 -0.27 -21.96 -3.51
CA TYR A 317 -1.71 -21.80 -3.31
C TYR A 317 -2.18 -20.33 -3.48
N PRO A 318 -1.84 -19.64 -4.59
CA PRO A 318 -2.11 -18.20 -4.73
C PRO A 318 -3.60 -17.84 -4.68
N VAL A 319 -4.46 -18.63 -5.33
CA VAL A 319 -5.91 -18.39 -5.38
C VAL A 319 -6.57 -18.68 -4.03
N GLU A 320 -6.16 -19.75 -3.37
CA GLU A 320 -6.64 -20.14 -2.04
C GLU A 320 -6.24 -19.09 -0.98
N ALA A 321 -5.06 -18.49 -1.11
CA ALA A 321 -4.62 -17.39 -0.24
C ALA A 321 -5.58 -16.18 -0.37
N VAL A 322 -5.93 -15.76 -1.58
CA VAL A 322 -6.89 -14.68 -1.82
C VAL A 322 -8.27 -15.02 -1.27
N LYS A 323 -8.77 -16.23 -1.55
CA LYS A 323 -10.07 -16.70 -1.04
C LYS A 323 -10.10 -16.73 0.50
N THR A 324 -9.02 -17.19 1.12
CA THR A 324 -8.89 -17.26 2.58
C THR A 324 -8.83 -15.86 3.19
N MET A 325 -8.02 -14.98 2.66
CA MET A 325 -7.95 -13.58 3.07
C MET A 325 -9.31 -12.88 2.92
N SER A 326 -10.04 -13.14 1.83
CA SER A 326 -11.38 -12.61 1.59
C SER A 326 -12.38 -13.08 2.66
N ARG A 327 -12.40 -14.38 2.97
CA ARG A 327 -13.30 -14.94 4.00
C ARG A 327 -13.02 -14.37 5.39
N ILE A 328 -11.74 -14.25 5.78
CA ILE A 328 -11.36 -13.67 7.07
C ILE A 328 -11.81 -12.20 7.13
N ALA A 329 -11.58 -11.45 6.05
CA ALA A 329 -11.98 -10.04 5.99
C ALA A 329 -13.50 -9.88 6.09
N GLU A 330 -14.28 -10.65 5.33
CA GLU A 330 -15.74 -10.60 5.39
C GLU A 330 -16.28 -10.95 6.77
N ARG A 331 -15.69 -11.96 7.44
CA ARG A 331 -16.13 -12.35 8.78
C ARG A 331 -15.80 -11.31 9.83
N ALA A 332 -14.58 -10.74 9.77
CA ALA A 332 -14.18 -9.65 10.69
C ALA A 332 -15.07 -8.41 10.52
N GLU A 333 -15.39 -8.04 9.28
CA GLU A 333 -16.25 -6.89 8.97
C GLU A 333 -17.69 -7.06 9.46
N GLN A 334 -18.23 -8.29 9.49
CA GLN A 334 -19.56 -8.57 10.03
C GLN A 334 -19.64 -8.40 11.55
N ASP A 335 -18.51 -8.48 12.24
CA ASP A 335 -18.41 -8.35 13.70
C ASP A 335 -18.25 -6.88 14.15
N ILE A 336 -17.95 -5.95 13.23
CA ILE A 336 -17.73 -4.55 13.55
C ILE A 336 -19.04 -3.83 13.88
N ASP A 337 -19.09 -3.20 15.06
CA ASP A 337 -20.14 -2.24 15.41
C ASP A 337 -19.90 -0.90 14.70
N TYR A 338 -20.46 -0.74 13.50
CA TYR A 338 -20.34 0.48 12.71
C TYR A 338 -21.06 1.68 13.35
N ARG A 339 -22.17 1.47 14.07
CA ARG A 339 -22.90 2.54 14.75
C ARG A 339 -22.11 3.10 15.92
N GLY A 340 -21.59 2.23 16.79
CA GLY A 340 -20.72 2.64 17.89
C GLY A 340 -19.41 3.30 17.39
N ARG A 341 -18.89 2.87 16.25
CA ARG A 341 -17.74 3.54 15.61
C ARG A 341 -18.08 4.99 15.20
N MET A 342 -19.24 5.23 14.60
CA MET A 342 -19.68 6.57 14.22
C MET A 342 -19.91 7.48 15.45
N GLN A 343 -20.42 6.95 16.56
CA GLN A 343 -20.57 7.71 17.81
C GLN A 343 -19.21 8.16 18.36
N ARG A 344 -18.21 7.27 18.41
CA ARG A 344 -16.84 7.63 18.83
C ARG A 344 -16.21 8.70 17.93
N VAL A 345 -16.42 8.62 16.61
CA VAL A 345 -15.96 9.66 15.68
C VAL A 345 -16.59 11.02 15.99
N LYS A 346 -17.84 11.05 16.46
CA LYS A 346 -18.51 12.28 16.87
C LYS A 346 -17.85 12.91 18.12
N GLU A 347 -17.45 12.09 19.07
CA GLU A 347 -16.79 12.52 20.31
C GLU A 347 -15.37 13.05 20.06
N ASP A 348 -14.62 12.41 19.14
CA ASP A 348 -13.24 12.77 18.77
C ASP A 348 -13.17 13.95 17.76
N ARG A 349 -14.31 14.50 17.33
CA ARG A 349 -14.38 15.49 16.25
C ARG A 349 -13.88 16.87 16.70
N GLN A 350 -13.17 17.56 15.79
CA GLN A 350 -12.78 18.97 15.97
C GLN A 350 -14.01 19.87 16.17
N GLU A 351 -13.89 20.90 17.01
CA GLU A 351 -14.97 21.84 17.30
C GLU A 351 -15.45 22.59 16.05
N THR A 352 -14.53 22.94 15.14
CA THR A 352 -14.84 23.70 13.90
C THR A 352 -14.28 22.98 12.67
N PRO A 353 -14.99 21.94 12.15
CA PRO A 353 -14.57 21.27 10.92
C PRO A 353 -14.81 22.14 9.68
N ASP A 354 -14.02 21.92 8.62
CA ASP A 354 -14.31 22.48 7.30
C ASP A 354 -15.63 21.93 6.70
N ILE A 355 -16.13 22.58 5.64
CA ILE A 355 -17.41 22.23 4.99
C ILE A 355 -17.39 20.77 4.53
N THR A 356 -16.34 20.34 3.86
CA THR A 356 -16.23 18.97 3.33
C THR A 356 -16.28 17.93 4.45
N THR A 357 -15.56 18.18 5.53
CA THR A 357 -15.55 17.32 6.73
C THR A 357 -16.94 17.27 7.37
N ALA A 358 -17.62 18.41 7.49
CA ALA A 358 -18.96 18.49 8.04
C ALA A 358 -19.99 17.73 7.21
N ILE A 359 -20.00 17.95 5.90
CA ILE A 359 -20.92 17.30 4.96
C ILE A 359 -20.65 15.80 4.86
N SER A 360 -19.39 15.39 4.79
CA SER A 360 -19.05 13.96 4.72
C SER A 360 -19.49 13.20 5.98
N TYR A 361 -19.30 13.78 7.15
CA TYR A 361 -19.82 13.22 8.41
C TYR A 361 -21.36 13.17 8.41
N ALA A 362 -22.02 14.27 8.06
CA ALA A 362 -23.47 14.34 7.99
C ALA A 362 -24.04 13.31 7.01
N THR A 363 -23.41 13.12 5.84
CA THR A 363 -23.78 12.08 4.86
C THR A 363 -23.78 10.69 5.49
N CYS A 364 -22.70 10.34 6.21
CA CYS A 364 -22.59 9.04 6.88
C CYS A 364 -23.63 8.89 8.03
N SER A 365 -23.89 9.97 8.78
CA SER A 365 -24.90 9.97 9.84
C SER A 365 -26.30 9.77 9.27
N VAL A 366 -26.69 10.56 8.26
CA VAL A 366 -27.97 10.43 7.57
C VAL A 366 -28.16 9.02 7.01
N ALA A 367 -27.12 8.46 6.36
CA ALA A 367 -27.18 7.10 5.84
C ALA A 367 -27.37 6.05 6.95
N SER A 368 -26.76 6.24 8.12
CA SER A 368 -26.92 5.37 9.27
C SER A 368 -28.32 5.48 9.89
N ASP A 369 -28.85 6.72 10.05
CA ASP A 369 -30.15 6.98 10.67
C ASP A 369 -31.31 6.45 9.80
N LEU A 370 -31.19 6.61 8.47
CA LEU A 370 -32.16 6.11 7.49
C LEU A 370 -31.98 4.62 7.16
N ASN A 371 -30.96 3.96 7.73
CA ASN A 371 -30.57 2.61 7.34
C ASN A 371 -30.44 2.45 5.82
N ALA A 372 -29.80 3.45 5.16
CA ALA A 372 -29.68 3.53 3.73
C ALA A 372 -28.93 2.33 3.14
N ALA A 373 -29.35 1.86 1.98
CA ALA A 373 -28.72 0.75 1.28
C ALA A 373 -27.31 1.10 0.80
N ALA A 374 -27.09 2.35 0.39
CA ALA A 374 -25.80 2.84 -0.07
C ALA A 374 -25.63 4.35 0.11
N ILE A 375 -24.37 4.78 0.15
CA ILE A 375 -23.98 6.17 -0.12
C ILE A 375 -23.43 6.22 -1.54
N ILE A 376 -23.99 7.05 -2.41
CA ILE A 376 -23.52 7.29 -3.77
C ILE A 376 -22.68 8.57 -3.75
N THR A 377 -21.40 8.47 -4.14
CA THR A 377 -20.52 9.63 -4.27
C THR A 377 -20.27 9.91 -5.73
N VAL A 378 -20.51 11.14 -6.20
CA VAL A 378 -20.15 11.58 -7.54
C VAL A 378 -18.85 12.38 -7.46
N THR A 379 -17.80 11.88 -8.12
CA THR A 379 -16.44 12.41 -7.93
C THR A 379 -15.62 12.40 -9.21
N MET A 380 -14.86 13.48 -9.45
CA MET A 380 -13.95 13.63 -10.59
C MET A 380 -12.53 13.14 -10.29
N SER A 381 -12.11 13.15 -9.02
CA SER A 381 -10.75 12.81 -8.58
C SER A 381 -10.68 11.69 -7.55
N GLY A 382 -11.84 11.17 -7.12
CA GLY A 382 -11.95 10.25 -6.00
C GLY A 382 -12.03 10.94 -4.63
N PHE A 383 -11.90 12.27 -4.56
CA PHE A 383 -11.84 13.02 -3.29
C PHE A 383 -13.08 12.81 -2.44
N THR A 384 -14.29 13.02 -2.96
CA THR A 384 -15.53 12.83 -2.21
C THR A 384 -15.68 11.42 -1.68
N ALA A 385 -15.37 10.40 -2.51
CA ALA A 385 -15.41 9.00 -2.08
C ALA A 385 -14.42 8.72 -0.94
N ASN A 386 -13.22 9.32 -0.99
CA ASN A 386 -12.21 9.26 0.07
C ASN A 386 -12.75 9.84 1.39
N MET A 387 -13.36 11.02 1.31
CA MET A 387 -13.88 11.71 2.48
C MET A 387 -15.03 10.97 3.16
N ILE A 388 -15.83 10.22 2.40
CA ILE A 388 -16.85 9.33 2.94
C ILE A 388 -16.20 8.04 3.50
N ALA A 389 -15.28 7.43 2.77
CA ALA A 389 -14.67 6.16 3.16
C ALA A 389 -13.88 6.25 4.47
N ARG A 390 -13.32 7.42 4.84
CA ARG A 390 -12.61 7.62 6.11
C ARG A 390 -13.50 7.38 7.35
N TYR A 391 -14.80 7.62 7.23
CA TYR A 391 -15.77 7.39 8.32
C TYR A 391 -16.23 5.93 8.41
N LYS A 392 -15.92 5.11 7.43
CA LYS A 392 -16.24 3.68 7.38
C LYS A 392 -17.72 3.38 7.69
N PRO A 393 -18.65 3.90 6.90
CA PRO A 393 -20.08 3.70 7.14
C PRO A 393 -20.48 2.23 7.08
N GLY A 394 -21.56 1.88 7.78
CA GLY A 394 -22.11 0.51 7.78
C GLY A 394 -22.60 0.05 6.40
N CYS A 395 -23.20 0.95 5.61
CA CYS A 395 -23.62 0.68 4.23
C CYS A 395 -22.45 0.66 3.25
N GLN A 396 -22.71 0.23 2.01
CA GLN A 396 -21.72 0.30 0.93
C GLN A 396 -21.57 1.73 0.41
N ILE A 397 -20.41 2.03 -0.17
CA ILE A 397 -20.14 3.30 -0.86
C ILE A 397 -20.05 3.00 -2.36
N ILE A 398 -20.83 3.71 -3.16
CA ILE A 398 -20.78 3.61 -4.63
C ILE A 398 -20.06 4.85 -5.14
N GLY A 399 -18.88 4.65 -5.72
CA GLY A 399 -18.04 5.73 -6.25
C GLY A 399 -18.28 5.95 -7.74
N CYS A 400 -19.11 6.92 -8.10
CA CYS A 400 -19.43 7.24 -9.47
C CYS A 400 -18.44 8.25 -10.07
N THR A 401 -17.86 7.94 -11.23
CA THR A 401 -16.89 8.81 -11.90
C THR A 401 -16.98 8.71 -13.42
N LEU A 402 -16.48 9.74 -14.12
CA LEU A 402 -16.35 9.84 -15.58
C LEU A 402 -14.95 9.43 -16.08
N ASP A 403 -13.97 9.34 -15.17
CA ASP A 403 -12.56 9.11 -15.49
C ASP A 403 -12.18 7.65 -15.21
N GLU A 404 -11.73 6.93 -16.24
CA GLU A 404 -11.34 5.52 -16.12
C GLU A 404 -10.19 5.27 -15.14
N LYS A 405 -9.25 6.21 -15.02
CA LYS A 405 -8.15 6.08 -14.05
C LYS A 405 -8.67 6.22 -12.64
N VAL A 406 -9.52 7.21 -12.38
CA VAL A 406 -10.20 7.37 -11.08
C VAL A 406 -11.07 6.16 -10.77
N TYR A 407 -11.81 5.62 -11.76
CA TYR A 407 -12.58 4.38 -11.59
C TYR A 407 -11.74 3.22 -11.05
N ARG A 408 -10.53 3.04 -11.56
CA ARG A 408 -9.62 2.00 -11.05
C ARG A 408 -9.02 2.39 -9.69
N GLN A 409 -8.62 3.65 -9.50
CA GLN A 409 -8.09 4.13 -8.23
C GLN A 409 -9.08 4.01 -7.08
N LEU A 410 -10.37 4.23 -7.32
CA LEU A 410 -11.45 4.02 -6.36
C LEU A 410 -11.52 2.56 -5.86
N ASN A 411 -11.00 1.59 -6.63
CA ASN A 411 -11.01 0.19 -6.22
C ASN A 411 -10.02 -0.14 -5.09
N LEU A 412 -9.12 0.77 -4.73
CA LEU A 412 -8.28 0.67 -3.52
C LEU A 412 -8.96 1.29 -2.28
N LEU A 413 -10.02 2.08 -2.44
CA LEU A 413 -10.72 2.71 -1.31
C LEU A 413 -11.58 1.71 -0.54
N TRP A 414 -11.47 1.76 0.79
CA TRP A 414 -12.27 0.93 1.68
C TRP A 414 -13.78 1.11 1.43
N GLY A 415 -14.48 0.00 1.28
CA GLY A 415 -15.95 -0.02 1.12
C GLY A 415 -16.48 0.52 -0.21
N VAL A 416 -15.63 1.11 -1.07
CA VAL A 416 -16.06 1.71 -2.33
C VAL A 416 -16.22 0.67 -3.43
N LYS A 417 -17.35 0.72 -4.12
CA LYS A 417 -17.61 0.05 -5.39
C LYS A 417 -17.61 1.10 -6.49
N PRO A 418 -16.61 1.11 -7.36
CA PRO A 418 -16.56 2.10 -8.44
C PRO A 418 -17.59 1.78 -9.53
N VAL A 419 -18.17 2.84 -10.09
CA VAL A 419 -19.14 2.78 -11.18
C VAL A 419 -18.81 3.88 -12.20
N MET A 420 -18.77 3.53 -13.48
CA MET A 420 -18.64 4.52 -14.55
C MET A 420 -20.01 5.11 -14.88
N ILE A 421 -20.06 6.44 -14.94
CA ILE A 421 -21.25 7.20 -15.32
C ILE A 421 -20.96 8.05 -16.56
N GLN A 422 -22.02 8.58 -17.19
CA GLN A 422 -21.90 9.50 -18.32
C GLN A 422 -21.94 10.96 -17.84
N LYS A 423 -21.44 11.85 -18.69
CA LYS A 423 -21.46 13.30 -18.40
C LYS A 423 -22.85 13.86 -18.65
N GLU A 424 -23.42 14.47 -17.64
CA GLU A 424 -24.72 15.13 -17.72
C GLU A 424 -24.58 16.67 -17.60
N ARG A 425 -25.59 17.38 -18.05
CA ARG A 425 -25.59 18.85 -18.09
C ARG A 425 -26.05 19.49 -16.79
N THR A 426 -26.86 18.81 -16.03
CA THR A 426 -27.42 19.29 -14.77
C THR A 426 -27.06 18.36 -13.62
N THR A 427 -27.09 18.88 -12.39
CA THR A 427 -26.83 18.09 -11.19
C THR A 427 -27.88 17.00 -11.01
N ASP A 428 -29.15 17.31 -11.29
CA ASP A 428 -30.27 16.36 -11.14
C ASP A 428 -30.11 15.19 -12.10
N ALA A 429 -29.88 15.45 -13.39
CA ALA A 429 -29.66 14.41 -14.39
C ALA A 429 -28.42 13.55 -14.04
N LEU A 430 -27.37 14.15 -13.48
CA LEU A 430 -26.18 13.39 -13.06
C LEU A 430 -26.46 12.48 -11.87
N PHE A 431 -27.31 12.89 -10.94
CA PHE A 431 -27.73 12.07 -9.81
C PHE A 431 -28.64 10.94 -10.25
N GLU A 432 -29.60 11.20 -11.16
CA GLU A 432 -30.44 10.18 -11.79
C GLU A 432 -29.59 9.13 -12.53
N GLU A 433 -28.60 9.56 -13.33
CA GLU A 433 -27.65 8.67 -14.01
C GLU A 433 -26.84 7.83 -13.01
N ALA A 434 -26.35 8.43 -11.91
CA ALA A 434 -25.60 7.71 -10.87
C ALA A 434 -26.45 6.61 -10.20
N VAL A 435 -27.72 6.91 -9.88
CA VAL A 435 -28.68 5.95 -9.31
C VAL A 435 -28.98 4.84 -10.33
N PHE A 436 -29.28 5.24 -11.59
CA PHE A 436 -29.56 4.30 -12.69
C PHE A 436 -28.39 3.32 -12.89
N LYS A 437 -27.15 3.82 -12.96
CA LYS A 437 -25.95 2.99 -13.12
C LYS A 437 -25.69 2.09 -11.91
N ALA A 438 -25.94 2.59 -10.70
CA ALA A 438 -25.85 1.78 -9.48
C ALA A 438 -26.87 0.62 -9.48
N LYS A 439 -28.10 0.88 -9.95
CA LYS A 439 -29.16 -0.13 -10.12
C LYS A 439 -28.79 -1.13 -11.22
N GLN A 440 -28.32 -0.65 -12.37
CA GLN A 440 -27.85 -1.51 -13.48
C GLN A 440 -26.72 -2.44 -13.05
N ALA A 441 -25.81 -1.98 -12.16
CA ALA A 441 -24.73 -2.78 -11.59
C ALA A 441 -25.19 -3.73 -10.47
N GLY A 442 -26.48 -3.75 -10.11
CA GLY A 442 -27.05 -4.60 -9.06
C GLY A 442 -26.60 -4.20 -7.64
N LEU A 443 -26.13 -2.96 -7.46
CA LEU A 443 -25.67 -2.46 -6.17
C LEU A 443 -26.80 -1.88 -5.32
N VAL A 444 -27.90 -1.47 -5.96
CA VAL A 444 -29.14 -1.02 -5.32
C VAL A 444 -30.34 -1.54 -6.12
N LYS A 445 -31.52 -1.57 -5.53
CA LYS A 445 -32.76 -2.03 -6.15
C LYS A 445 -33.91 -1.03 -5.89
N ALA A 446 -35.01 -1.15 -6.63
CA ALA A 446 -36.21 -0.36 -6.39
C ALA A 446 -36.68 -0.48 -4.93
N GLY A 447 -37.09 0.64 -4.33
CA GLY A 447 -37.47 0.76 -2.92
C GLY A 447 -36.31 0.94 -1.94
N ASP A 448 -35.05 0.89 -2.39
CA ASP A 448 -33.90 1.19 -1.53
C ASP A 448 -33.77 2.71 -1.31
N THR A 449 -33.51 3.13 -0.08
CA THR A 449 -33.09 4.50 0.21
C THR A 449 -31.58 4.65 0.00
N VAL A 450 -31.16 5.66 -0.75
CA VAL A 450 -29.75 6.01 -0.97
C VAL A 450 -29.46 7.46 -0.61
N VAL A 451 -28.25 7.72 -0.13
CA VAL A 451 -27.76 9.08 0.16
C VAL A 451 -26.69 9.45 -0.86
N ILE A 452 -26.96 10.51 -1.64
CA ILE A 452 -26.05 10.99 -2.67
C ILE A 452 -25.25 12.16 -2.12
N THR A 453 -23.96 12.24 -2.40
CA THR A 453 -23.10 13.37 -2.04
C THR A 453 -22.15 13.73 -3.16
N ALA A 454 -21.94 15.03 -3.36
CA ALA A 454 -21.10 15.58 -4.42
C ALA A 454 -20.56 16.97 -4.03
N GLY A 455 -19.66 17.50 -4.84
CA GLY A 455 -19.29 18.92 -4.84
C GLY A 455 -20.04 19.69 -5.94
N VAL A 456 -20.60 20.86 -5.62
CA VAL A 456 -21.30 21.75 -6.55
C VAL A 456 -20.59 23.11 -6.58
N PRO A 457 -20.41 23.76 -7.77
CA PRO A 457 -20.82 23.29 -9.10
C PRO A 457 -19.99 22.09 -9.60
N LEU A 458 -20.62 21.28 -10.45
CA LEU A 458 -19.99 20.10 -11.03
C LEU A 458 -18.70 20.46 -11.75
N GLY A 459 -17.67 19.60 -11.62
CA GLY A 459 -16.37 19.80 -12.24
C GLY A 459 -15.33 20.53 -11.39
N VAL A 460 -15.70 21.06 -10.23
CA VAL A 460 -14.75 21.62 -9.26
C VAL A 460 -14.22 20.51 -8.36
N VAL A 461 -12.91 20.26 -8.42
CA VAL A 461 -12.23 19.22 -7.62
C VAL A 461 -11.96 19.72 -6.20
N GLY A 462 -12.05 18.80 -5.21
CA GLY A 462 -11.66 19.09 -3.82
C GLY A 462 -12.76 19.70 -2.95
N LYS A 463 -14.01 19.67 -3.42
CA LYS A 463 -15.19 20.08 -2.66
C LYS A 463 -16.16 18.92 -2.47
N THR A 464 -16.80 18.88 -1.29
CA THR A 464 -18.00 18.07 -1.02
C THR A 464 -18.90 18.93 -0.14
N ASP A 465 -19.99 19.45 -0.69
CA ASP A 465 -20.84 20.47 -0.07
C ASP A 465 -22.34 20.20 -0.21
N MET A 466 -22.75 19.03 -0.75
CA MET A 466 -24.13 18.68 -1.00
C MET A 466 -24.47 17.27 -0.48
N ILE A 467 -25.67 17.13 0.07
CA ILE A 467 -26.30 15.85 0.43
C ILE A 467 -27.70 15.83 -0.20
N HIS A 468 -28.05 14.73 -0.83
CA HIS A 468 -29.37 14.47 -1.40
C HIS A 468 -29.83 13.06 -1.05
N VAL A 469 -31.07 12.90 -0.60
CA VAL A 469 -31.63 11.59 -0.26
C VAL A 469 -32.68 11.21 -1.28
N VAL A 470 -32.61 10.00 -1.79
CA VAL A 470 -33.49 9.50 -2.84
C VAL A 470 -33.95 8.08 -2.52
N GLU A 471 -35.21 7.78 -2.82
CA GLU A 471 -35.70 6.41 -2.95
C GLU A 471 -35.53 5.94 -4.39
N VAL A 472 -34.91 4.78 -4.57
CA VAL A 472 -34.64 4.20 -5.91
C VAL A 472 -35.93 3.70 -6.52
N GLU A 473 -36.30 4.24 -7.67
CA GLU A 473 -37.47 3.84 -8.46
C GLU A 473 -37.30 2.49 -9.19
#